data_30a3a5c714cdeee044522c5530f6a5e5
#
_entry.id   30a3a5c714cdeee044522c5530f6a5e5
#
_cell.length_a   1.000
_cell.length_b   1.000
_cell.length_c   1.000
_cell.angle_alpha   90.00
_cell.angle_beta   90.00
_cell.angle_gamma   90.00
#
_symmetry.space_group_name_H-M   'P 1'
#
loop_
_entity.id
_entity.type
_entity.pdbx_description
1 polymer ?
#
loop_
_entity_poly.entity_id
_entity_poly.type
_entity_poly.pdbx_seq_one_letter_code
_entity_poly.pdbx_strand_id
1 'polypeptide(L)'
;MSNKKNLLIYAHYYIPDTASTGQILRELAEGMLDKFNITVICVVPSYLGTIEDKYKTQKYYEEEINGVKVLRIRVPEFSKTNKKSRVKNIVSYFFGAMGATFKVGKMDYVFSMRMTSEITPLTGMATCWWRRKMQIWNC
;
A
#
# COMPACT_ATOMS: atom_id res chain seq x y z
N MET A 1 24.25 15.27 -9.75
CA MET A 1 23.14 14.88 -8.88
C MET A 1 22.32 13.81 -9.59
N SER A 2 22.29 12.64 -9.03
CA SER A 2 21.45 11.56 -9.54
C SER A 2 19.99 11.95 -9.34
N ASN A 3 19.28 12.26 -10.41
CA ASN A 3 17.85 12.53 -10.37
C ASN A 3 17.10 11.19 -10.23
N LYS A 4 17.05 10.68 -9.00
CA LYS A 4 16.36 9.43 -8.71
C LYS A 4 14.88 9.58 -9.08
N LYS A 5 14.35 8.62 -9.79
CA LYS A 5 12.94 8.56 -10.12
C LYS A 5 12.11 8.11 -8.91
N ASN A 6 10.88 8.54 -8.87
CA ASN A 6 9.97 8.22 -7.77
C ASN A 6 9.19 6.96 -8.08
N LEU A 7 9.30 5.97 -7.22
CA LEU A 7 8.57 4.69 -7.31
C LEU A 7 7.55 4.60 -6.17
N LEU A 8 6.31 4.39 -6.53
CA LEU A 8 5.22 4.13 -5.59
C LEU A 8 4.90 2.63 -5.55
N ILE A 9 4.87 2.08 -4.35
CA ILE A 9 4.52 0.68 -4.12
C ILE A 9 3.22 0.60 -3.34
N TYR A 10 2.22 -0.09 -3.89
CA TYR A 10 1.01 -0.42 -3.17
C TYR A 10 1.15 -1.81 -2.56
N ALA A 11 1.05 -1.87 -1.25
CA ALA A 11 1.06 -3.10 -0.49
C ALA A 11 -0.08 -3.09 0.53
N HIS A 12 -0.70 -4.22 0.79
CA HIS A 12 -1.65 -4.29 1.90
C HIS A 12 -0.91 -4.34 3.23
N TYR A 13 0.09 -5.20 3.34
CA TYR A 13 0.94 -5.35 4.52
C TYR A 13 2.38 -4.94 4.23
N TYR A 14 2.98 -4.26 5.18
CA TYR A 14 4.40 -3.89 5.19
C TYR A 14 4.95 -4.04 6.61
N ILE A 15 6.26 -4.10 6.77
CA ILE A 15 6.88 -4.22 8.10
C ILE A 15 6.39 -3.08 9.04
N PRO A 16 6.23 -3.31 10.33
CA PRO A 16 6.59 -4.48 11.13
C PRO A 16 5.56 -5.64 11.13
N ASP A 17 4.58 -5.59 10.23
CA ASP A 17 3.59 -6.66 10.16
C ASP A 17 4.24 -8.01 9.77
N THR A 18 3.81 -9.10 10.38
CA THR A 18 4.43 -10.43 10.25
C THR A 18 4.10 -11.15 8.94
N ALA A 19 3.33 -10.51 8.06
CA ALA A 19 3.03 -11.07 6.76
C ALA A 19 4.29 -11.25 5.90
N SER A 20 4.50 -12.45 5.37
CA SER A 20 5.65 -12.77 4.51
C SER A 20 5.80 -11.84 3.31
N THR A 21 4.68 -11.41 2.75
CA THR A 21 4.62 -10.42 1.66
C THR A 21 5.27 -9.08 2.04
N GLY A 22 5.08 -8.63 3.28
CA GLY A 22 5.67 -7.41 3.80
C GLY A 22 7.20 -7.49 3.89
N GLN A 23 7.73 -8.65 4.24
CA GLN A 23 9.18 -8.87 4.31
C GLN A 23 9.82 -8.86 2.91
N ILE A 24 9.23 -9.56 1.95
CA ILE A 24 9.70 -9.58 0.55
C ILE A 24 9.68 -8.17 -0.04
N LEU A 25 8.62 -7.41 0.18
CA LEU A 25 8.51 -6.03 -0.30
C LEU A 25 9.53 -5.10 0.35
N ARG A 26 9.86 -5.33 1.62
CA ARG A 26 10.93 -4.59 2.30
C ARG A 26 12.26 -4.82 1.61
N GLU A 27 12.66 -6.06 1.42
CA GLU A 27 13.93 -6.41 0.76
C GLU A 27 14.01 -5.83 -0.67
N LEU A 28 12.90 -5.92 -1.40
CA LEU A 28 12.80 -5.34 -2.74
C LEU A 28 12.95 -3.81 -2.70
N ALA A 29 12.26 -3.13 -1.81
CA ALA A 29 12.31 -1.68 -1.67
C ALA A 29 13.72 -1.22 -1.25
N GLU A 30 14.29 -1.83 -0.21
CA GLU A 30 15.63 -1.49 0.26
C GLU A 30 16.70 -1.73 -0.82
N GLY A 31 16.57 -2.80 -1.62
CA GLY A 31 17.48 -3.10 -2.73
C GLY A 31 17.42 -2.12 -3.91
N MET A 32 16.35 -1.34 -4.01
CA MET A 32 16.18 -0.37 -5.10
C MET A 32 16.43 1.09 -4.69
N LEU A 33 16.76 1.35 -3.42
CA LEU A 33 16.96 2.72 -2.90
C LEU A 33 18.13 3.47 -3.57
N ASP A 34 19.07 2.76 -4.14
CA ASP A 34 20.18 3.36 -4.90
C ASP A 34 19.69 4.03 -6.20
N LYS A 35 18.61 3.54 -6.79
CA LYS A 35 18.05 3.98 -8.08
C LYS A 35 16.77 4.80 -7.97
N PHE A 36 15.97 4.54 -6.95
CA PHE A 36 14.64 5.13 -6.79
C PHE A 36 14.43 5.77 -5.42
N ASN A 37 13.63 6.83 -5.41
CA ASN A 37 12.98 7.31 -4.20
C ASN A 37 11.70 6.50 -4.00
N ILE A 38 11.64 5.67 -2.97
CA ILE A 38 10.56 4.70 -2.81
C ILE A 38 9.57 5.20 -1.76
N THR A 39 8.31 5.16 -2.13
CA THR A 39 7.18 5.41 -1.22
C THR A 39 6.28 4.18 -1.22
N VAL A 40 5.97 3.65 -0.05
CA VAL A 40 5.06 2.51 0.13
C VAL A 40 3.77 2.99 0.74
N ILE A 41 2.65 2.66 0.13
CA ILE A 41 1.31 2.85 0.70
C ILE A 41 0.83 1.49 1.21
N CYS A 42 0.57 1.40 2.51
CA CYS A 42 0.12 0.17 3.16
C CYS A 42 -0.91 0.46 4.25
N VAL A 43 -1.50 -0.57 4.82
CA VAL A 43 -2.34 -0.43 6.02
C VAL A 43 -1.48 -0.31 7.28
N VAL A 44 -2.07 0.21 8.33
CA VAL A 44 -1.49 0.11 9.67
C VAL A 44 -1.30 -1.36 10.05
N PRO A 45 -0.32 -1.72 10.89
CA PRO A 45 -0.11 -3.09 11.31
C PRO A 45 -1.40 -3.68 11.90
N SER A 46 -1.96 -4.68 11.22
CA SER A 46 -3.28 -5.25 11.56
C SER A 46 -3.41 -6.72 11.17
N TYR A 47 -2.31 -7.37 10.80
CA TYR A 47 -2.33 -8.76 10.34
C TYR A 47 -2.94 -9.73 11.35
N LEU A 48 -2.78 -9.45 12.63
CA LEU A 48 -3.37 -10.25 13.72
C LEU A 48 -4.85 -9.91 14.00
N GLY A 49 -5.43 -8.94 13.29
CA GLY A 49 -6.83 -8.51 13.44
C GLY A 49 -7.01 -7.33 14.38
N THR A 50 -6.01 -6.98 15.18
CA THR A 50 -6.02 -5.85 16.12
C THR A 50 -5.10 -4.74 15.67
N ILE A 51 -5.43 -3.50 15.98
CA ILE A 51 -4.67 -2.31 15.64
C ILE A 51 -4.14 -1.69 16.94
N GLU A 52 -2.85 -1.38 16.98
CA GLU A 52 -2.24 -0.68 18.11
C GLU A 52 -2.87 0.70 18.32
N ASP A 53 -2.99 1.13 19.58
CA ASP A 53 -3.65 2.38 19.95
C ASP A 53 -3.03 3.62 19.30
N LYS A 54 -1.72 3.59 19.05
CA LYS A 54 -1.02 4.67 18.34
C LYS A 54 -1.55 4.94 16.93
N TYR A 55 -2.18 3.94 16.30
CA TYR A 55 -2.75 4.03 14.96
C TYR A 55 -4.27 4.25 14.95
N LYS A 56 -4.87 4.55 16.09
CA LYS A 56 -6.34 4.76 16.20
C LYS A 56 -6.77 6.22 16.10
N THR A 57 -5.84 7.16 16.17
CA THR A 57 -6.13 8.60 16.26
C THR A 57 -6.29 9.29 14.90
N GLN A 58 -5.50 8.90 13.92
CA GLN A 58 -5.49 9.55 12.60
C GLN A 58 -5.85 8.58 11.49
N LYS A 59 -6.17 9.10 10.31
CA LYS A 59 -6.46 8.30 9.12
C LYS A 59 -5.21 7.87 8.36
N TYR A 60 -4.19 8.73 8.36
CA TYR A 60 -2.93 8.51 7.68
C TYR A 60 -1.76 8.72 8.64
N TYR A 61 -0.75 7.88 8.52
CA TYR A 61 0.51 7.96 9.28
C TYR A 61 1.67 7.89 8.32
N GLU A 62 2.57 8.86 8.42
CA GLU A 62 3.79 8.93 7.63
C GLU A 62 4.96 8.46 8.49
N GLU A 63 5.68 7.47 8.00
CA GLU A 63 6.86 6.91 8.65
C GLU A 63 7.99 6.80 7.62
N GLU A 64 9.21 6.74 8.10
CA GLU A 64 10.37 6.40 7.28
C GLU A 64 11.07 5.19 7.89
N ILE A 65 11.20 4.13 7.11
CA ILE A 65 11.81 2.88 7.53
C ILE A 65 12.94 2.54 6.57
N ASN A 66 14.19 2.54 7.07
CA ASN A 66 15.38 2.23 6.29
C ASN A 66 15.51 3.03 4.97
N GLY A 67 15.14 4.31 4.97
CA GLY A 67 15.17 5.17 3.79
C GLY A 67 13.96 5.06 2.86
N VAL A 68 13.00 4.19 3.17
CA VAL A 68 11.73 4.06 2.46
C VAL A 68 10.66 4.88 3.16
N LYS A 69 10.00 5.76 2.42
CA LYS A 69 8.83 6.50 2.93
C LYS A 69 7.63 5.56 2.98
N VAL A 70 7.00 5.44 4.13
CA VAL A 70 5.84 4.57 4.34
C VAL A 70 4.64 5.41 4.74
N LEU A 71 3.60 5.37 3.94
CA LEU A 71 2.32 6.02 4.23
C LEU A 71 1.31 4.94 4.63
N ARG A 72 0.97 4.91 5.92
CA ARG A 72 0.03 3.93 6.46
C ARG A 72 -1.39 4.48 6.49
N ILE A 73 -2.32 3.63 6.12
CA ILE A 73 -3.74 3.94 6.09
C ILE A 73 -4.41 3.19 7.23
N ARG A 74 -5.16 3.91 8.06
CA ARG A 74 -6.01 3.29 9.05
C ARG A 74 -7.20 2.62 8.37
N VAL A 75 -7.39 1.33 8.64
CA VAL A 75 -8.53 0.53 8.19
C VAL A 75 -9.28 -0.01 9.41
N PRO A 76 -10.56 -0.37 9.29
CA PRO A 76 -11.30 -1.01 10.37
C PRO A 76 -10.64 -2.33 10.78
N GLU A 77 -10.68 -2.64 12.07
CA GLU A 77 -10.29 -3.96 12.56
C GLU A 77 -11.16 -5.04 11.93
N PHE A 78 -10.59 -6.18 11.64
CA PHE A 78 -11.31 -7.26 11.01
C PHE A 78 -11.13 -8.58 11.75
N SER A 79 -12.17 -9.40 11.72
CA SER A 79 -12.09 -10.78 12.19
C SER A 79 -11.76 -11.70 11.01
N LYS A 80 -10.77 -12.59 11.20
CA LYS A 80 -10.36 -13.57 10.18
C LYS A 80 -11.50 -14.52 9.78
N THR A 81 -12.46 -14.72 10.66
CA THR A 81 -13.62 -15.61 10.46
C THR A 81 -14.79 -14.94 9.74
N ASN A 82 -14.85 -13.60 9.72
CA ASN A 82 -15.98 -12.86 9.18
C ASN A 82 -15.65 -12.27 7.80
N LYS A 83 -16.25 -12.86 6.75
CA LYS A 83 -16.05 -12.41 5.35
C LYS A 83 -16.49 -10.96 5.12
N LYS A 84 -17.59 -10.52 5.72
CA LYS A 84 -18.09 -9.13 5.59
C LYS A 84 -17.09 -8.12 6.16
N SER A 85 -16.46 -8.44 7.29
CA SER A 85 -15.44 -7.62 7.93
C SER A 85 -14.19 -7.50 7.04
N ARG A 86 -13.78 -8.58 6.38
CA ARG A 86 -12.66 -8.57 5.41
C ARG A 86 -12.96 -7.69 4.21
N VAL A 87 -14.15 -7.81 3.63
CA VAL A 87 -14.57 -6.97 2.50
C VAL A 87 -14.58 -5.49 2.88
N LYS A 88 -15.12 -5.15 4.04
CA LYS A 88 -15.11 -3.78 4.58
C LYS A 88 -13.68 -3.24 4.74
N ASN A 89 -12.76 -4.05 5.24
CA ASN A 89 -11.34 -3.68 5.37
C ASN A 89 -10.71 -3.38 4.01
N ILE A 90 -10.93 -4.24 3.01
CA ILE A 90 -10.38 -4.07 1.66
C ILE A 90 -10.95 -2.82 0.97
N VAL A 91 -12.25 -2.59 1.07
CA VAL A 91 -12.89 -1.39 0.50
C VAL A 91 -12.36 -0.12 1.18
N SER A 92 -12.22 -0.15 2.50
CA SER A 92 -11.64 0.96 3.27
C SER A 92 -10.19 1.24 2.86
N TYR A 93 -9.40 0.19 2.65
CA TYR A 93 -8.04 0.32 2.12
C TYR A 93 -8.04 0.96 0.72
N PHE A 94 -8.91 0.52 -0.17
CA PHE A 94 -8.99 1.03 -1.54
C PHE A 94 -9.24 2.56 -1.56
N PHE A 95 -10.25 3.03 -0.83
CA PHE A 95 -10.55 4.46 -0.72
C PHE A 95 -9.44 5.22 0.00
N GLY A 96 -8.86 4.63 1.03
CA GLY A 96 -7.71 5.19 1.74
C GLY A 96 -6.48 5.34 0.82
N ALA A 97 -6.16 4.31 0.04
CA ALA A 97 -5.06 4.33 -0.91
C ALA A 97 -5.26 5.37 -2.02
N MET A 98 -6.48 5.53 -2.50
CA MET A 98 -6.81 6.58 -3.46
C MET A 98 -6.53 7.98 -2.89
N GLY A 99 -6.98 8.26 -1.67
CA GLY A 99 -6.68 9.50 -0.96
C GLY A 99 -5.19 9.69 -0.67
N ALA A 100 -4.49 8.63 -0.27
CA ALA A 100 -3.05 8.64 -0.04
C ALA A 100 -2.25 8.97 -1.30
N THR A 101 -2.68 8.47 -2.44
CA THR A 101 -2.06 8.77 -3.74
C THR A 101 -2.08 10.26 -4.07
N PHE A 102 -3.16 10.95 -3.76
CA PHE A 102 -3.22 12.41 -3.93
C PHE A 102 -2.26 13.15 -3.00
N LYS A 103 -2.02 12.63 -1.80
CA LYS A 103 -1.04 13.20 -0.85
C LYS A 103 0.41 13.01 -1.30
N VAL A 104 0.72 11.87 -1.89
CA VAL A 104 2.08 11.53 -2.32
C VAL A 104 2.53 12.33 -3.55
N GLY A 105 1.60 12.78 -4.38
CA GLY A 105 1.90 13.62 -5.54
C GLY A 105 2.36 12.84 -6.77
N LYS A 106 3.25 13.44 -7.58
CA LYS A 106 3.69 12.84 -8.84
C LYS A 106 4.68 11.70 -8.62
N MET A 107 4.40 10.57 -9.22
CA MET A 107 5.26 9.38 -9.24
C MET A 107 5.58 8.98 -10.68
N ASP A 108 6.82 8.52 -10.90
CA ASP A 108 7.28 8.10 -12.22
C ASP A 108 6.86 6.66 -12.52
N TYR A 109 6.90 5.82 -11.49
CA TYR A 109 6.54 4.41 -11.59
C TYR A 109 5.61 4.00 -10.45
N VAL A 110 4.75 3.03 -10.74
CA VAL A 110 3.86 2.44 -9.76
C VAL A 110 3.97 0.91 -9.83
N PHE A 111 4.23 0.31 -8.69
CA PHE A 111 4.22 -1.14 -8.51
C PHE A 111 3.09 -1.50 -7.56
N SER A 112 2.23 -2.41 -7.97
CA SER A 112 1.14 -2.91 -7.13
C SER A 112 1.28 -4.41 -6.95
N MET A 113 1.41 -4.84 -5.69
CA MET A 113 1.36 -6.25 -5.38
C MET A 113 -0.10 -6.69 -5.30
N ARG A 114 -0.50 -7.57 -6.22
CA ARG A 114 -1.85 -8.10 -6.27
C ARG A 114 -2.05 -9.08 -5.11
N MET A 115 -2.97 -8.76 -4.23
CA MET A 115 -3.46 -9.76 -3.27
C MET A 115 -4.33 -10.76 -4.05
N THR A 116 -3.76 -11.93 -4.26
CA THR A 116 -4.46 -13.04 -4.93
C THR A 116 -5.63 -13.53 -4.09
N SER A 117 -6.71 -13.73 -4.67
CA SER A 117 -7.60 -14.85 -4.80
C SER A 117 -9.11 -14.60 -4.68
N GLU A 118 -9.62 -13.53 -4.08
CA GLU A 118 -11.08 -13.54 -3.86
C GLU A 118 -11.89 -12.33 -4.35
N ILE A 119 -11.28 -11.28 -4.90
CA ILE A 119 -12.05 -10.11 -5.40
C ILE A 119 -11.53 -9.68 -6.79
N THR A 120 -11.49 -10.63 -7.70
CA THR A 120 -10.99 -10.42 -9.06
C THR A 120 -11.81 -9.48 -9.93
N PRO A 121 -13.16 -9.39 -9.84
CA PRO A 121 -13.91 -8.54 -10.76
C PRO A 121 -13.85 -7.04 -10.43
N LEU A 122 -13.82 -6.66 -9.16
CA LEU A 122 -13.83 -5.25 -8.74
C LEU A 122 -12.47 -4.56 -8.92
N THR A 123 -11.38 -5.28 -8.68
CA THR A 123 -10.02 -4.74 -8.88
C THR A 123 -9.64 -4.57 -10.34
N GLY A 124 -10.17 -5.41 -11.23
CA GLY A 124 -9.96 -5.31 -12.68
C GLY A 124 -10.50 -4.01 -13.27
N MET A 125 -11.68 -3.56 -12.85
CA MET A 125 -12.27 -2.30 -13.32
C MET A 125 -11.54 -1.07 -12.75
N ALA A 126 -11.16 -1.11 -11.49
CA ALA A 126 -10.44 0.00 -10.84
C ALA A 126 -9.03 0.20 -11.41
N THR A 127 -8.30 -0.88 -11.68
CA THR A 127 -6.97 -0.81 -12.28
C THR A 127 -7.02 -0.33 -13.74
N CYS A 128 -8.06 -0.69 -14.47
CA CYS A 128 -8.25 -0.24 -15.86
C CYS A 128 -8.58 1.26 -15.95
N TRP A 129 -9.43 1.75 -15.04
CA TRP A 129 -9.77 3.17 -14.96
C TRP A 129 -8.57 4.02 -14.51
N TRP A 130 -7.78 3.52 -13.58
CA TRP A 130 -6.61 4.18 -13.04
C TRP A 130 -5.44 4.21 -14.02
N ARG A 131 -5.24 3.12 -14.78
CA ARG A 131 -4.26 3.03 -15.88
C ARG A 131 -4.48 4.11 -16.95
N ARG A 132 -5.74 4.47 -17.23
CA ARG A 132 -6.09 5.49 -18.22
C ARG A 132 -5.76 6.92 -17.76
N LYS A 133 -5.77 7.18 -16.45
CA LYS A 133 -5.52 8.53 -15.90
C LYS A 133 -4.05 8.82 -15.60
N MET A 134 -3.21 7.82 -15.44
CA MET A 134 -1.79 7.98 -15.08
C MET A 134 -0.80 7.75 -16.20
N GLN A 135 -1.22 7.55 -17.47
CA GLN A 135 -0.30 7.30 -18.59
C GLN A 135 0.89 6.40 -18.23
N ILE A 136 0.61 5.23 -17.67
CA ILE A 136 1.65 4.27 -17.37
C ILE A 136 1.92 3.47 -18.64
N TRP A 137 3.06 3.72 -19.23
CA TRP A 137 3.59 2.98 -20.36
C TRP A 137 3.86 1.52 -19.97
N ASN A 138 3.37 0.68 -20.79
CA ASN A 138 3.63 -0.74 -21.02
C ASN A 138 4.66 -1.47 -20.15
N CYS A 139 4.18 -2.49 -19.52
CA CYS A 139 4.72 -3.83 -19.74
C CYS A 139 3.60 -4.79 -20.07
#